data_18b2f2ceb00f49d2b2717679e45d73bb
#
_entry.id   18b2f2ceb00f49d2b2717679e45d73bb
#
_cell.length_a   1.000
_cell.length_b   1.000
_cell.length_c   1.000
_cell.angle_alpha   90.00
_cell.angle_beta   90.00
_cell.angle_gamma   90.00
#
_symmetry.space_group_name_H-M   'P 1'
#
loop_
_entity.id
_entity.type
_entity.pdbx_description
1 polymer ?
#
loop_
_entity_poly.entity_id
_entity_poly.type
_entity_poly.pdbx_seq_one_letter_code
_entity_poly.pdbx_strand_id
1 'polypeptide(L)'
;LFMALRSQRPPAGLIHHSDRGSQYCAYDYRVIQEQFGLKTSMSRKGNCYDNAPMESFWGTLKNESLSHYRFNNRDEAISVIREYIEIFYNCQRRHSRLGNISPAAFREKYHQMAA
;
A
#
# COMPACT_ATOMS: atom_id res chain seq x y z
N LEU A 1 -6.36 -8.32 -0.97
CA LEU A 1 -6.83 -7.61 -2.16
C LEU A 1 -8.33 -7.31 -2.10
N PHE A 2 -9.16 -8.31 -1.89
CA PHE A 2 -10.63 -8.14 -1.86
C PHE A 2 -11.10 -7.07 -0.85
N MET A 3 -10.56 -7.07 0.36
CA MET A 3 -10.86 -6.06 1.39
C MET A 3 -10.51 -4.64 0.92
N ALA A 4 -9.35 -4.48 0.28
CA ALA A 4 -8.91 -3.19 -0.24
C ALA A 4 -9.86 -2.71 -1.36
N LEU A 5 -10.25 -3.58 -2.26
CA LEU A 5 -11.17 -3.25 -3.36
C LEU A 5 -12.56 -2.87 -2.85
N ARG A 6 -13.06 -3.57 -1.83
CA ARG A 6 -14.34 -3.23 -1.18
C ARG A 6 -14.30 -1.87 -0.51
N SER A 7 -13.20 -1.56 0.16
CA SER A 7 -13.03 -0.30 0.89
C SER A 7 -12.85 0.89 -0.04
N GLN A 8 -11.97 0.76 -1.02
CA GLN A 8 -11.58 1.89 -1.87
C GLN A 8 -12.44 2.04 -3.13
N ARG A 9 -13.12 1.00 -3.56
CA ARG A 9 -13.99 0.97 -4.74
C ARG A 9 -13.36 1.68 -5.96
N PRO A 10 -12.15 1.25 -6.39
CA PRO A 10 -11.49 1.91 -7.50
C PRO A 10 -12.26 1.71 -8.82
N PRO A 11 -12.16 2.65 -9.76
CA PRO A 11 -12.73 2.46 -11.10
C PRO A 11 -11.98 1.35 -11.84
N ALA A 12 -12.62 0.78 -12.85
CA ALA A 12 -11.97 -0.18 -13.74
C ALA A 12 -10.76 0.45 -14.42
N GLY A 13 -9.71 -0.35 -14.65
CA GLY A 13 -8.47 0.13 -15.25
C GLY A 13 -7.39 0.53 -14.25
N LEU A 14 -7.67 0.45 -12.94
CA LEU A 14 -6.63 0.66 -11.92
C LEU A 14 -5.50 -0.36 -12.12
N ILE A 15 -4.27 0.11 -12.11
CA ILE A 15 -3.10 -0.75 -12.20
C ILE A 15 -2.80 -1.34 -10.82
N HIS A 16 -2.76 -2.67 -10.73
CA HIS A 16 -2.32 -3.41 -9.56
C HIS A 16 -0.94 -3.98 -9.82
N HIS A 17 0.06 -3.45 -9.14
CA HIS A 17 1.45 -3.89 -9.27
C HIS A 17 1.84 -4.83 -8.13
N SER A 18 2.55 -5.91 -8.45
CA SER A 18 3.09 -6.84 -7.47
C SER A 18 4.46 -7.36 -7.92
N ASP A 19 5.15 -8.04 -7.01
CA ASP A 19 6.27 -8.87 -7.37
C ASP A 19 5.78 -10.18 -8.00
N ARG A 20 6.72 -11.13 -8.25
CA ARG A 20 6.40 -12.44 -8.82
C ARG A 20 6.12 -13.51 -7.77
N GLY A 21 5.75 -13.11 -6.55
CA GLY A 21 5.36 -14.05 -5.51
C GLY A 21 4.26 -15.00 -5.99
N SER A 22 4.34 -16.27 -5.61
CA SER A 22 3.40 -17.30 -6.07
C SER A 22 1.94 -16.97 -5.76
N GLN A 23 1.69 -16.26 -4.66
CA GLN A 23 0.35 -15.82 -4.27
C GLN A 23 -0.28 -14.89 -5.32
N TYR A 24 0.52 -13.97 -5.88
CA TYR A 24 0.04 -13.01 -6.88
C TYR A 24 -0.14 -13.63 -8.26
N CYS A 25 0.51 -14.77 -8.51
CA CYS A 25 0.37 -15.53 -9.75
C CYS A 25 -0.76 -16.57 -9.67
N ALA A 26 -1.36 -16.79 -8.49
CA ALA A 26 -2.40 -17.78 -8.30
C ALA A 26 -3.67 -17.45 -9.10
N TYR A 27 -4.34 -18.49 -9.56
CA TYR A 27 -5.57 -18.36 -10.35
C TYR A 27 -6.66 -17.58 -9.62
N ASP A 28 -6.93 -17.89 -8.36
CA ASP A 28 -7.95 -17.22 -7.56
C ASP A 28 -7.67 -15.73 -7.41
N TYR A 29 -6.40 -15.35 -7.27
CA TYR A 29 -5.99 -13.96 -7.19
C TYR A 29 -6.26 -13.21 -8.50
N ARG A 30 -5.94 -13.84 -9.63
CA ARG A 30 -6.20 -13.26 -10.96
C ARG A 30 -7.69 -13.11 -11.25
N VAL A 31 -8.51 -14.07 -10.83
CA VAL A 31 -9.96 -13.98 -10.97
C VAL A 31 -10.52 -12.72 -10.29
N ILE A 32 -10.06 -12.41 -9.07
CA ILE A 32 -10.47 -11.20 -8.36
C ILE A 32 -10.05 -9.95 -9.13
N GLN A 33 -8.83 -9.91 -9.65
CA GLN A 33 -8.36 -8.78 -10.46
C GLN A 33 -9.24 -8.56 -11.69
N GLU A 34 -9.60 -9.61 -12.39
CA GLU A 34 -10.45 -9.55 -13.58
C GLU A 34 -11.87 -9.07 -13.24
N GLN A 35 -12.44 -9.58 -12.15
CA GLN A 35 -13.79 -9.18 -11.70
C GLN A 35 -13.90 -7.69 -11.41
N PHE A 36 -12.84 -7.08 -10.89
CA PHE A 36 -12.81 -5.64 -10.59
C PHE A 36 -12.20 -4.80 -11.72
N GLY A 37 -11.89 -5.41 -12.85
CA GLY A 37 -11.35 -4.70 -14.00
C GLY A 37 -9.95 -4.12 -13.79
N LEU A 38 -9.14 -4.73 -12.94
CA LEU A 38 -7.79 -4.27 -12.66
C LEU A 38 -6.83 -4.62 -13.80
N LYS A 39 -5.88 -3.75 -14.06
CA LYS A 39 -4.75 -4.03 -14.94
C LYS A 39 -3.61 -4.60 -14.12
N THR A 40 -3.16 -5.80 -14.46
CA THR A 40 -2.06 -6.46 -13.77
C THR A 40 -0.72 -5.93 -14.25
N SER A 41 0.14 -5.60 -13.31
CA SER A 41 1.54 -5.26 -13.55
C SER A 41 2.40 -6.08 -12.60
N MET A 42 3.47 -6.69 -13.10
CA MET A 42 4.41 -7.47 -12.29
C MET A 42 5.83 -6.98 -12.49
N SER A 43 6.62 -7.05 -11.43
CA SER A 43 8.05 -6.78 -11.48
C SER A 43 8.73 -7.68 -12.52
N ARG A 44 9.74 -7.14 -13.17
CA ARG A 44 10.62 -7.92 -14.04
C ARG A 44 11.42 -8.91 -13.19
N LYS A 45 11.68 -10.07 -13.74
CA LYS A 45 12.47 -11.10 -13.05
C LYS A 45 13.85 -10.55 -12.67
N GLY A 46 14.19 -10.66 -11.38
CA GLY A 46 15.49 -10.23 -10.86
C GLY A 46 15.69 -8.72 -10.77
N ASN A 47 14.65 -7.90 -11.00
CA ASN A 47 14.77 -6.44 -10.92
C ASN A 47 14.19 -5.92 -9.60
N CYS A 48 15.08 -5.62 -8.63
CA CYS A 48 14.69 -5.12 -7.32
C CYS A 48 14.15 -3.69 -7.36
N TYR A 49 14.49 -2.89 -8.36
CA TYR A 49 14.03 -1.51 -8.48
C TYR A 49 12.53 -1.41 -8.74
N ASP A 50 11.93 -2.42 -9.35
CA ASP A 50 10.50 -2.44 -9.61
C ASP A 50 9.66 -2.50 -8.32
N ASN A 51 10.25 -2.98 -7.22
CA ASN A 51 9.58 -3.11 -5.92
C ASN A 51 10.12 -2.14 -4.85
N ALA A 52 11.15 -1.36 -5.16
CA ALA A 52 11.85 -0.53 -4.18
C ALA A 52 10.93 0.43 -3.40
N PRO A 53 9.93 1.11 -4.01
CA PRO A 53 9.02 1.98 -3.25
C PRO A 53 8.24 1.22 -2.16
N MET A 54 7.77 0.02 -2.47
CA MET A 54 7.01 -0.80 -1.51
C MET A 54 7.90 -1.34 -0.40
N GLU A 55 9.09 -1.79 -0.74
CA GLU A 55 10.07 -2.25 0.25
C GLU A 55 10.51 -1.12 1.18
N SER A 56 10.68 0.09 0.64
CA SER A 56 10.96 1.29 1.43
C SER A 56 9.85 1.58 2.45
N PHE A 57 8.60 1.43 2.06
CA PHE A 57 7.48 1.58 2.99
C PHE A 57 7.55 0.59 4.15
N TRP A 58 7.82 -0.69 3.87
CA TRP A 58 7.95 -1.71 4.93
C TRP A 58 9.10 -1.40 5.88
N GLY A 59 10.23 -0.95 5.35
CA GLY A 59 11.36 -0.51 6.18
C GLY A 59 10.99 0.64 7.10
N THR A 60 10.29 1.63 6.57
CA THR A 60 9.80 2.80 7.33
C THR A 60 8.84 2.37 8.44
N LEU A 61 7.87 1.51 8.14
CA LEU A 61 6.93 0.98 9.12
C LEU A 61 7.66 0.26 10.27
N LYS A 62 8.61 -0.61 9.94
CA LYS A 62 9.37 -1.35 10.94
C LYS A 62 10.21 -0.44 11.82
N ASN A 63 10.94 0.50 11.21
CA ASN A 63 11.86 1.37 11.94
C ASN A 63 11.15 2.44 12.77
N GLU A 64 10.08 3.02 12.26
CA GLU A 64 9.38 4.11 12.95
C GLU A 64 8.36 3.61 13.97
N SER A 65 7.87 2.39 13.84
CA SER A 65 6.82 1.87 14.71
C SER A 65 7.15 0.50 15.30
N LEU A 66 7.18 -0.55 14.50
CA LEU A 66 7.15 -1.94 15.00
C LEU A 66 8.35 -2.31 15.86
N SER A 67 9.53 -1.78 15.57
CA SER A 67 10.77 -2.09 16.34
C SER A 67 10.74 -1.55 17.77
N HIS A 68 9.85 -0.62 18.09
CA HIS A 68 9.71 -0.03 19.42
C HIS A 68 8.78 -0.83 20.35
N TYR A 69 8.11 -1.87 19.84
CA TYR A 69 7.12 -2.64 20.57
C TYR A 69 7.51 -4.10 20.70
N ARG A 70 7.05 -4.71 21.79
CA ARG A 70 6.99 -6.16 21.94
C ARG A 70 5.52 -6.54 22.02
N PHE A 71 5.07 -7.33 21.06
CA PHE A 71 3.67 -7.70 20.99
C PHE A 71 3.41 -9.01 21.72
N ASN A 72 2.37 -9.04 22.55
CA ASN A 72 1.94 -10.24 23.25
C ASN A 72 1.14 -11.18 22.33
N ASN A 73 0.48 -10.62 21.34
CA ASN A 73 -0.33 -11.37 20.38
C ASN A 73 -0.44 -10.62 19.06
N ARG A 74 -1.03 -11.29 18.08
CA ARG A 74 -1.23 -10.76 16.73
C ARG A 74 -2.16 -9.55 16.71
N ASP A 75 -3.18 -9.53 17.56
CA ASP A 75 -4.17 -8.45 17.58
C ASP A 75 -3.56 -7.12 18.03
N GLU A 76 -2.64 -7.15 18.99
CA GLU A 76 -1.87 -5.96 19.37
C GLU A 76 -1.05 -5.42 18.20
N ALA A 77 -0.36 -6.31 17.47
CA ALA A 77 0.43 -5.91 16.31
C ALA A 77 -0.45 -5.28 15.24
N ILE A 78 -1.60 -5.87 14.92
CA ILE A 78 -2.55 -5.33 13.95
C ILE A 78 -3.05 -3.95 14.37
N SER A 79 -3.38 -3.76 15.63
CA SER A 79 -3.85 -2.48 16.16
C SER A 79 -2.80 -1.37 16.00
N VAL A 80 -1.54 -1.66 16.35
CA VAL A 80 -0.44 -0.70 16.21
C VAL A 80 -0.15 -0.37 14.74
N ILE A 81 -0.15 -1.37 13.88
CA ILE A 81 0.05 -1.17 12.43
C ILE A 81 -1.05 -0.30 11.85
N ARG A 82 -2.30 -0.58 12.19
CA ARG A 82 -3.46 0.18 11.71
C ARG A 82 -3.38 1.64 12.16
N GLU A 83 -3.08 1.88 13.41
CA GLU A 83 -2.91 3.24 13.94
C GLU A 83 -1.78 3.98 13.23
N TYR A 84 -0.64 3.33 13.04
CA TYR A 84 0.48 3.91 12.33
C TYR A 84 0.12 4.31 10.89
N ILE A 85 -0.51 3.41 10.14
CA ILE A 85 -0.83 3.66 8.73
C ILE A 85 -1.93 4.71 8.60
N GLU A 86 -3.06 4.53 9.28
CA GLU A 86 -4.25 5.35 9.06
C GLU A 86 -4.15 6.74 9.68
N ILE A 87 -3.52 6.85 10.85
CA ILE A 87 -3.45 8.13 11.58
C ILE A 87 -2.12 8.83 11.31
N PHE A 88 -1.00 8.18 11.63
CA PHE A 88 0.31 8.84 11.54
C PHE A 88 0.80 8.95 10.09
N TYR A 89 0.94 7.82 9.41
CA TYR A 89 1.55 7.80 8.06
C TYR A 89 0.71 8.59 7.05
N ASN A 90 -0.55 8.29 6.96
CA ASN A 90 -1.42 8.90 5.95
C ASN A 90 -1.77 10.36 6.26
N CYS A 91 -1.96 10.71 7.54
CA CYS A 91 -2.48 12.02 7.92
C CYS A 91 -1.43 13.00 8.48
N GLN A 92 -0.32 12.51 9.01
CA GLN A 92 0.65 13.35 9.72
C GLN A 92 2.07 13.27 9.16
N ARG A 93 2.50 12.09 8.69
CA ARG A 93 3.88 11.89 8.28
C ARG A 93 4.18 12.66 6.99
N ARG A 94 5.19 13.51 7.03
CA ARG A 94 5.70 14.18 5.84
C ARG A 94 6.44 13.20 4.94
N HIS A 95 6.25 13.35 3.65
CA HIS A 95 6.88 12.50 2.65
C HIS A 95 7.60 13.36 1.62
N SER A 96 8.92 13.21 1.50
CA SER A 96 9.74 14.06 0.64
C SER A 96 9.30 14.02 -0.84
N ARG A 97 8.92 12.86 -1.34
CA ARG A 97 8.42 12.71 -2.71
C ARG A 97 7.11 13.43 -2.99
N LEU A 98 6.35 13.70 -1.95
CA LEU A 98 5.06 14.39 -2.05
C LEU A 98 5.18 15.89 -1.73
N GLY A 99 6.39 16.44 -1.72
CA GLY A 99 6.63 17.84 -1.39
C GLY A 99 6.58 18.13 0.11
N ASN A 100 6.99 17.16 0.93
CA ASN A 100 7.05 17.26 2.40
C ASN A 100 5.68 17.47 3.06
N ILE A 101 4.64 16.90 2.46
CA ILE A 101 3.29 16.83 3.04
C ILE A 101 2.89 15.36 3.23
N SER A 102 1.84 15.13 4.01
CA SER A 102 1.33 13.77 4.24
C SER A 102 0.63 13.21 2.99
N PRO A 103 0.51 11.88 2.85
CA PRO A 103 -0.25 11.27 1.78
C PRO A 103 -1.69 11.78 1.67
N ALA A 104 -2.39 11.96 2.78
CA ALA A 104 -3.76 12.49 2.79
C ALA A 104 -3.80 13.93 2.28
N ALA A 105 -2.87 14.77 2.70
CA ALA A 105 -2.77 16.16 2.24
C ALA A 105 -2.44 16.22 0.75
N PHE A 106 -1.57 15.33 0.26
CA PHE A 106 -1.25 15.25 -1.17
C PHE A 106 -2.47 14.82 -1.98
N ARG A 107 -3.22 13.84 -1.52
CA ARG A 107 -4.46 13.39 -2.17
C ARG A 107 -5.47 14.52 -2.28
N GLU A 108 -5.67 15.28 -1.22
CA GLU A 108 -6.55 16.44 -1.19
C GLU A 108 -6.13 17.48 -2.22
N LYS A 109 -4.85 17.83 -2.23
CA LYS A 109 -4.27 18.76 -3.20
C LYS A 109 -4.46 18.29 -4.64
N TYR A 110 -4.25 16.99 -4.90
CA TYR A 110 -4.43 16.40 -6.22
C TYR A 110 -5.89 16.51 -6.69
N HIS A 111 -6.85 16.22 -5.83
CA HIS A 111 -8.26 16.34 -6.15
C HIS A 111 -8.69 17.78 -6.42
N GLN A 112 -8.17 18.74 -5.66
CA GLN A 112 -8.42 20.16 -5.89
C GLN A 112 -7.87 20.62 -7.25
N MET A 113 -6.71 20.13 -7.65
CA MET A 113 -6.12 20.46 -8.95
C MET A 113 -6.88 19.82 -10.12
N ALA A 114 -7.51 18.69 -9.92
CA ALA A 114 -8.28 17.96 -10.93
C ALA A 114 -9.73 18.46 -11.09
N ALA A 115 -10.17 19.31 -10.16
CA ALA A 115 -11.54 19.85 -10.18
C ALA A 115 -11.70 21.02 -11.16
#